data_4ee8e55f8a4d1f206316e04c0669abd8
#
_entry.id   4ee8e55f8a4d1f206316e04c0669abd8
#
_cell.length_a   1.000
_cell.length_b   1.000
_cell.length_c   1.000
_cell.angle_alpha   90.00
_cell.angle_beta   90.00
_cell.angle_gamma   90.00
#
_symmetry.space_group_name_H-M   'P 1'
#
loop_
_entity.id
_entity.type
_entity.pdbx_description
1 polymer ?
#
loop_
_entity_poly.entity_id
_entity_poly.type
_entity_poly.pdbx_seq_one_letter_code
_entity_poly.pdbx_strand_id
1 'polypeptide(L)'
;MINRDDLVARFGSRDLLGFENALGAGSTDAAIKDATEEAESYIAVQYSLPLIAVPEVLKGKLCDIARYRLMSNRATEEASKRYDNAIAWLRRLSRKEVILNLPPAADGSVPPTQEQGGRIVVGSSDYGGVFGKATTDKMPTL
;
A
#
# COMPACT_ATOMS: atom_id res chain seq x y z
N MET A 1 -2.75 12.07 -1.42
CA MET A 1 -2.69 10.85 -2.23
C MET A 1 -4.00 10.54 -2.91
N ILE A 2 -5.10 10.48 -2.20
CA ILE A 2 -6.43 10.36 -2.79
C ILE A 2 -7.28 11.54 -2.34
N ASN A 3 -8.39 11.75 -3.03
CA ASN A 3 -9.33 12.80 -2.68
C ASN A 3 -10.76 12.23 -2.76
N ARG A 4 -11.74 13.10 -2.48
CA ARG A 4 -13.14 12.70 -2.48
C ARG A 4 -13.59 12.16 -3.85
N ASP A 5 -13.08 12.77 -4.93
CA ASP A 5 -13.44 12.33 -6.28
C ASP A 5 -12.97 10.91 -6.59
N ASP A 6 -11.82 10.51 -6.05
CA ASP A 6 -11.34 9.15 -6.20
C ASP A 6 -12.30 8.15 -5.55
N LEU A 7 -12.84 8.49 -4.39
CA LEU A 7 -13.82 7.65 -3.71
C LEU A 7 -15.14 7.61 -4.49
N VAL A 8 -15.58 8.76 -5.02
CA VAL A 8 -16.81 8.82 -5.83
C VAL A 8 -16.65 7.95 -7.08
N ALA A 9 -15.51 8.03 -7.75
CA ALA A 9 -15.27 7.25 -8.95
C ALA A 9 -15.31 5.76 -8.68
N ARG A 10 -14.89 5.34 -7.49
CA ARG A 10 -14.77 3.92 -7.16
C ARG A 10 -16.04 3.34 -6.53
N PHE A 11 -16.71 4.09 -5.68
CA PHE A 11 -17.85 3.58 -4.88
C PHE A 11 -19.17 4.28 -5.18
N GLY A 12 -19.16 5.40 -5.90
CA GLY A 12 -20.34 6.16 -6.25
C GLY A 12 -20.63 7.28 -5.26
N SER A 13 -21.26 8.34 -5.79
CA SER A 13 -21.57 9.52 -4.97
C SER A 13 -22.65 9.24 -3.94
N ARG A 14 -23.59 8.32 -4.25
CA ARG A 14 -24.69 8.01 -3.34
C ARG A 14 -24.17 7.43 -2.02
N ASP A 15 -23.22 6.50 -2.10
CA ASP A 15 -22.65 5.88 -0.90
C ASP A 15 -21.93 6.92 -0.05
N LEU A 16 -21.14 7.78 -0.69
CA LEU A 16 -20.43 8.83 0.03
C LEU A 16 -21.36 9.80 0.71
N LEU A 17 -22.40 10.25 -0.01
CA LEU A 17 -23.40 11.13 0.59
C LEU A 17 -24.09 10.49 1.77
N GLY A 18 -24.36 9.19 1.69
CA GLY A 18 -24.92 8.44 2.81
C GLY A 18 -24.04 8.48 4.04
N PHE A 19 -22.74 8.29 3.87
CA PHE A 19 -21.79 8.36 4.99
C PHE A 19 -21.70 9.80 5.52
N GLU A 20 -21.62 10.79 4.63
CA GLU A 20 -21.50 12.18 5.02
C GLU A 20 -22.75 12.66 5.78
N ASN A 21 -23.93 12.21 5.35
CA ASN A 21 -25.16 12.54 6.05
C ASN A 21 -25.24 11.90 7.45
N ALA A 22 -24.69 10.68 7.57
CA ALA A 22 -24.73 9.96 8.84
C ALA A 22 -23.67 10.47 9.83
N LEU A 23 -22.48 10.81 9.32
CA LEU A 23 -21.30 11.12 10.14
C LEU A 23 -21.02 12.62 10.25
N GLY A 24 -21.57 13.41 9.35
CA GLY A 24 -21.39 14.87 9.35
C GLY A 24 -20.44 15.35 8.27
N ALA A 25 -20.42 16.66 8.08
CA ALA A 25 -19.54 17.30 7.11
C ALA A 25 -18.08 17.08 7.47
N GLY A 26 -17.25 16.83 6.48
CA GLY A 26 -15.81 16.62 6.69
C GLY A 26 -15.44 15.19 7.06
N SER A 27 -16.41 14.29 7.24
CA SER A 27 -16.13 12.89 7.59
C SER A 27 -15.32 12.20 6.49
N THR A 28 -15.59 12.47 5.23
CA THR A 28 -14.85 11.90 4.11
C THR A 28 -13.40 12.37 4.13
N ASP A 29 -13.16 13.65 4.34
CA ASP A 29 -11.81 14.20 4.39
C ASP A 29 -11.02 13.61 5.57
N ALA A 30 -11.67 13.45 6.71
CA ALA A 30 -11.03 12.83 7.87
C ALA A 30 -10.66 11.37 7.58
N ALA A 31 -11.55 10.62 6.94
CA ALA A 31 -11.29 9.22 6.59
C ALA A 31 -10.14 9.11 5.58
N ILE A 32 -10.09 10.01 4.61
CA ILE A 32 -9.00 10.07 3.62
C ILE A 32 -7.67 10.36 4.32
N LYS A 33 -7.67 11.32 5.24
CA LYS A 33 -6.46 11.67 5.99
C LYS A 33 -5.96 10.47 6.78
N ASP A 34 -6.86 9.82 7.52
CA ASP A 34 -6.50 8.66 8.33
C ASP A 34 -5.97 7.52 7.46
N ALA A 35 -6.61 7.27 6.33
CA ALA A 35 -6.18 6.22 5.40
C ALA A 35 -4.80 6.53 4.84
N THR A 36 -4.56 7.79 4.49
CA THR A 36 -3.27 8.22 3.95
C THR A 36 -2.18 8.06 5.00
N GLU A 37 -2.43 8.52 6.22
CA GLU A 37 -1.44 8.41 7.30
C GLU A 37 -1.13 6.95 7.63
N GLU A 38 -2.14 6.11 7.65
CA GLU A 38 -1.94 4.68 7.89
C GLU A 38 -1.08 4.05 6.79
N ALA A 39 -1.39 4.35 5.53
CA ALA A 39 -0.63 3.81 4.42
C ALA A 39 0.81 4.34 4.41
N GLU A 40 0.99 5.62 4.69
CA GLU A 40 2.32 6.23 4.71
C GLU A 40 3.22 5.59 5.75
N SER A 41 2.67 5.11 6.84
CA SER A 41 3.47 4.44 7.87
C SER A 41 4.14 3.17 7.34
N TYR A 42 3.51 2.50 6.36
CA TYR A 42 4.12 1.34 5.70
C TYR A 42 5.04 1.76 4.56
N ILE A 43 4.63 2.76 3.79
CA ILE A 43 5.35 3.22 2.60
C ILE A 43 6.69 3.83 2.99
N ALA A 44 6.72 4.60 4.06
CA ALA A 44 7.91 5.30 4.53
C ALA A 44 9.07 4.35 4.86
N VAL A 45 8.80 3.07 5.09
CA VAL A 45 9.86 2.09 5.35
C VAL A 45 10.76 1.95 4.12
N GLN A 46 10.21 2.07 2.91
CA GLN A 46 10.94 1.81 1.68
C GLN A 46 11.03 3.01 0.74
N TYR A 47 10.19 4.01 0.89
CA TYR A 47 10.08 5.13 -0.05
C TYR A 47 10.15 6.45 0.68
N SER A 48 10.72 7.45 0.03
CA SER A 48 10.69 8.82 0.53
C SER A 48 9.33 9.43 0.27
N LEU A 49 8.82 10.15 1.25
CA LEU A 49 7.54 10.84 1.13
C LEU A 49 7.79 12.34 1.00
N PRO A 50 6.96 13.06 0.26
CA PRO A 50 5.83 12.56 -0.52
C PRO A 50 6.26 11.79 -1.75
N LEU A 51 5.40 10.88 -2.22
CA LEU A 51 5.67 10.12 -3.44
C LEU A 51 5.63 11.05 -4.66
N ILE A 52 6.48 10.78 -5.65
CA ILE A 52 6.49 11.53 -6.91
C ILE A 52 5.16 11.37 -7.64
N ALA A 53 4.60 10.17 -7.57
CA ALA A 53 3.31 9.86 -8.18
C ALA A 53 2.65 8.79 -7.35
N VAL A 54 1.31 8.70 -7.45
CA VAL A 54 0.54 7.69 -6.71
C VAL A 54 0.01 6.69 -7.72
N PRO A 55 0.56 5.45 -7.75
CA PRO A 55 0.07 4.43 -8.68
C PRO A 55 -1.39 4.08 -8.40
N GLU A 56 -2.09 3.66 -9.46
CA GLU A 56 -3.51 3.32 -9.34
C GLU A 56 -3.76 2.18 -8.35
N VAL A 57 -2.84 1.21 -8.26
CA VAL A 57 -2.99 0.13 -7.30
C VAL A 57 -2.96 0.67 -5.88
N LEU A 58 -2.11 1.63 -5.60
CA LEU A 58 -2.05 2.25 -4.28
C LEU A 58 -3.30 3.07 -3.99
N LYS A 59 -3.79 3.82 -4.98
CA LYS A 59 -5.05 4.56 -4.84
C LYS A 59 -6.20 3.61 -4.47
N GLY A 60 -6.26 2.45 -5.12
CA GLY A 60 -7.28 1.46 -4.80
C GLY A 60 -7.22 1.00 -3.35
N LYS A 61 -6.01 0.74 -2.85
CA LYS A 61 -5.83 0.34 -1.45
C LYS A 61 -6.23 1.45 -0.49
N LEU A 62 -5.84 2.67 -0.79
CA LEU A 62 -6.22 3.84 0.02
C LEU A 62 -7.73 4.03 0.06
N CYS A 63 -8.40 3.87 -1.07
CA CYS A 63 -9.86 3.99 -1.14
C CYS A 63 -10.55 2.91 -0.29
N ASP A 64 -10.05 1.68 -0.33
CA ASP A 64 -10.61 0.59 0.48
C ASP A 64 -10.45 0.89 1.99
N ILE A 65 -9.32 1.44 2.39
CA ILE A 65 -9.09 1.81 3.78
C ILE A 65 -10.01 2.95 4.20
N ALA A 66 -10.10 3.99 3.37
CA ALA A 66 -10.95 5.14 3.66
C ALA A 66 -12.42 4.75 3.78
N ARG A 67 -12.90 3.89 2.86
CA ARG A 67 -14.28 3.41 2.90
C ARG A 67 -14.57 2.63 4.18
N TYR A 68 -13.64 1.76 4.56
CA TYR A 68 -13.77 0.99 5.79
C TYR A 68 -13.90 1.92 7.01
N ARG A 69 -13.09 2.98 7.06
CA ARG A 69 -13.15 3.96 8.14
C ARG A 69 -14.47 4.72 8.16
N LEU A 70 -15.01 5.03 6.97
CA LEU A 70 -16.32 5.68 6.89
C LEU A 70 -17.45 4.79 7.38
N MET A 71 -17.33 3.49 7.19
CA MET A 71 -18.34 2.54 7.69
C MET A 71 -18.25 2.34 9.20
N SER A 72 -17.06 2.58 9.77
CA SER A 72 -16.85 2.48 11.21
C SER A 72 -17.32 1.11 11.75
N ASN A 73 -18.10 1.09 12.80
CA ASN A 73 -18.58 -0.16 13.42
C ASN A 73 -19.71 -0.82 12.62
N ARG A 74 -20.11 -0.26 11.50
CA ARG A 74 -21.12 -0.85 10.62
C ARG A 74 -20.51 -1.39 9.33
N ALA A 75 -19.21 -1.66 9.35
CA ALA A 75 -18.53 -2.20 8.19
C ALA A 75 -19.11 -3.56 7.81
N THR A 76 -19.35 -3.74 6.50
CA THR A 76 -19.80 -5.03 5.98
C THR A 76 -18.63 -6.00 5.97
N GLU A 77 -18.92 -7.28 5.81
CA GLU A 77 -17.90 -8.31 5.69
C GLU A 77 -17.01 -8.04 4.47
N GLU A 78 -17.62 -7.61 3.38
CA GLU A 78 -16.88 -7.26 2.16
C GLU A 78 -15.91 -6.12 2.42
N ALA A 79 -16.38 -5.05 3.07
CA ALA A 79 -15.54 -3.89 3.36
C ALA A 79 -14.39 -4.26 4.29
N SER A 80 -14.65 -5.09 5.30
CA SER A 80 -13.62 -5.57 6.22
C SER A 80 -12.56 -6.39 5.48
N LYS A 81 -13.00 -7.26 4.57
CA LYS A 81 -12.10 -8.10 3.79
C LYS A 81 -11.22 -7.25 2.87
N ARG A 82 -11.81 -6.24 2.23
CA ARG A 82 -11.05 -5.31 1.39
C ARG A 82 -10.02 -4.54 2.21
N TYR A 83 -10.39 -4.10 3.40
CA TYR A 83 -9.48 -3.42 4.30
C TYR A 83 -8.32 -4.34 4.67
N ASP A 84 -8.60 -5.57 5.09
CA ASP A 84 -7.57 -6.53 5.48
C ASP A 84 -6.63 -6.81 4.31
N ASN A 85 -7.17 -6.95 3.10
CA ASN A 85 -6.36 -7.16 1.91
C ASN A 85 -5.46 -5.94 1.61
N ALA A 86 -6.00 -4.73 1.82
CA ALA A 86 -5.21 -3.51 1.61
C ALA A 86 -4.05 -3.44 2.61
N ILE A 87 -4.30 -3.75 3.87
CA ILE A 87 -3.26 -3.74 4.90
C ILE A 87 -2.23 -4.84 4.62
N ALA A 88 -2.69 -6.03 4.23
CA ALA A 88 -1.76 -7.12 3.88
C ALA A 88 -0.85 -6.72 2.72
N TRP A 89 -1.41 -6.04 1.72
CA TRP A 89 -0.62 -5.55 0.58
C TRP A 89 0.41 -4.50 1.04
N LEU A 90 0.01 -3.57 1.91
CA LEU A 90 0.92 -2.56 2.44
C LEU A 90 2.06 -3.19 3.26
N ARG A 91 1.76 -4.23 4.02
CA ARG A 91 2.81 -4.97 4.75
C ARG A 91 3.80 -5.61 3.80
N ARG A 92 3.31 -6.21 2.72
CA ARG A 92 4.18 -6.79 1.70
C ARG A 92 5.04 -5.71 1.03
N LEU A 93 4.46 -4.54 0.82
CA LEU A 93 5.20 -3.41 0.28
C LEU A 93 6.33 -3.00 1.22
N SER A 94 6.06 -2.92 2.52
CA SER A 94 7.08 -2.55 3.51
C SER A 94 8.20 -3.58 3.63
N ARG A 95 7.94 -4.83 3.23
CA ARG A 95 8.94 -5.91 3.23
C ARG A 95 9.62 -6.10 1.89
N LYS A 96 9.34 -5.23 0.94
CA LYS A 96 9.88 -5.30 -0.43
C LYS A 96 9.40 -6.52 -1.22
N GLU A 97 8.33 -7.16 -0.79
CA GLU A 97 7.70 -8.25 -1.53
C GLU A 97 6.90 -7.74 -2.71
N VAL A 98 6.52 -6.47 -2.65
CA VAL A 98 5.84 -5.75 -3.72
C VAL A 98 6.54 -4.42 -3.86
N ILE A 99 6.65 -3.91 -5.07
CA ILE A 99 7.25 -2.59 -5.32
C ILE A 99 6.25 -1.70 -6.04
N LEU A 100 6.37 -0.40 -5.83
CA LEU A 100 5.56 0.58 -6.54
C LEU A 100 6.21 0.90 -7.88
N ASN A 101 5.40 0.92 -8.92
CA ASN A 101 5.87 1.33 -10.23
C ASN A 101 5.80 2.86 -10.30
N LEU A 102 6.90 3.49 -9.96
CA LEU A 102 7.01 4.94 -9.93
C LEU A 102 7.80 5.44 -11.13
N PRO A 103 7.41 6.61 -11.69
CA PRO A 103 8.22 7.23 -12.74
C PRO A 103 9.56 7.72 -12.16
N PRO A 104 10.57 7.92 -13.01
CA PRO A 104 11.80 8.51 -12.52
C PRO A 104 11.54 9.91 -11.99
N ALA A 105 12.40 10.37 -11.07
CA ALA A 105 12.32 11.71 -10.53
C ALA A 105 12.55 12.74 -11.64
N ALA A 106 12.18 14.00 -11.36
CA ALA A 106 12.32 15.07 -12.34
C ALA A 106 13.75 15.24 -12.83
N ASP A 107 14.75 14.86 -12.03
CA ASP A 107 16.16 14.90 -12.41
C ASP A 107 16.62 13.62 -13.12
N GLY A 108 15.71 12.70 -13.41
CA GLY A 108 16.00 11.44 -14.08
C GLY A 108 16.46 10.31 -13.17
N SER A 109 16.57 10.54 -11.89
CA SER A 109 16.99 9.48 -10.97
C SER A 109 15.86 8.48 -10.71
N VAL A 110 16.22 7.22 -10.49
CA VAL A 110 15.26 6.17 -10.17
C VAL A 110 15.06 6.15 -8.65
N PRO A 111 13.82 5.97 -8.17
CA PRO A 111 13.61 5.86 -6.73
C PRO A 111 14.45 4.73 -6.13
N PRO A 112 15.08 4.98 -5.00
CA PRO A 112 16.02 4.00 -4.41
C PRO A 112 15.41 2.63 -4.17
N THR A 113 14.13 2.59 -3.80
CA THR A 113 13.48 1.33 -3.50
C THR A 113 13.32 0.44 -4.73
N GLN A 114 13.11 1.04 -5.90
CA GLN A 114 13.02 0.27 -7.13
C GLN A 114 14.35 -0.39 -7.46
N GLU A 115 15.43 0.32 -7.26
CA GLU A 115 16.75 -0.24 -7.46
C GLU A 115 17.02 -1.40 -6.50
N GLN A 116 16.66 -1.20 -5.24
CA GLN A 116 16.82 -2.24 -4.24
C GLN A 116 15.94 -3.45 -4.54
N GLY A 117 14.74 -3.21 -5.02
CA GLY A 117 13.84 -4.28 -5.41
C GLY A 117 14.43 -5.14 -6.50
N GLY A 118 15.08 -4.54 -7.47
CA GLY A 118 15.72 -5.28 -8.54
C GLY A 118 16.82 -6.19 -8.03
N ARG A 119 17.60 -5.74 -7.08
CA ARG A 119 18.68 -6.56 -6.54
C ARG A 119 18.16 -7.73 -5.70
N ILE A 120 17.05 -7.55 -5.03
CA ILE A 120 16.50 -8.59 -4.15
C ILE A 120 16.06 -9.80 -4.93
N VAL A 121 15.70 -9.64 -6.17
CA VAL A 121 15.28 -10.77 -7.02
C VAL A 121 16.34 -11.84 -7.06
N VAL A 122 17.58 -11.46 -6.92
CA VAL A 122 18.68 -12.40 -6.97
C VAL A 122 18.72 -13.30 -5.75
N GLY A 123 18.31 -12.99 -4.83
CA GLY A 123 18.33 -13.66 -3.75
C GLY A 123 18.51 -14.56 -2.90
N SER A 124 18.70 -14.60 -3.24
CA SER A 124 18.82 -15.03 -2.39
C SER A 124 18.62 -15.49 -1.59
N SER A 125 18.98 -15.53 -1.86
CA SER A 125 18.99 -16.12 -1.11
C SER A 125 18.81 -16.39 -0.12
N ASP A 126 18.90 -16.32 -0.49
CA ASP A 126 18.85 -16.94 0.25
C ASP A 126 18.48 -17.24 1.13
N TYR A 127 18.54 -17.28 0.71
CA TYR A 127 18.29 -18.16 1.27
C TYR A 127 18.55 -18.50 1.77
N GLY A 128 18.68 -18.09 1.42
CA GLY A 128 19.06 -18.85 1.52
C GLY A 128 19.25 -18.97 1.82
N GLY A 129 19.37 -18.80 1.37
CA GLY A 129 19.77 -19.51 1.29
C GLY A 129 19.95 -19.67 1.55
N VAL A 130 20.14 -19.56 0.99
CA VAL A 130 20.39 -20.32 0.94
C VAL A 130 20.49 -20.64 1.33
N PHE A 131 20.58 -20.51 0.92
CA PHE A 131 20.77 -21.48 1.09
C PHE A 131 21.14 -21.82 1.50
N GLY A 132 21.23 -21.34 1.18
CA GLY A 132 21.72 -22.17 1.14
C GLY A 132 22.03 -22.38 1.48
N LYS A 133 22.09 -22.28 1.08
CA LYS A 133 22.48 -23.04 1.19
C LYS A 133 22.86 -23.30 1.65
N ALA A 134 23.03 -22.84 1.25
CA ALA A 134 23.51 -23.56 1.39
C ALA A 134 23.77 -23.77 1.82
N THR A 135 23.69 -23.60 1.44
CA THR A 135 24.04 -24.31 1.67
C THR A 135 24.30 -24.67 2.05
N THR A 136 24.42 -24.59 1.59
CA THR A 136 24.80 -25.34 1.76
C THR A 136 25.15 -25.65 2.12
N ASP A 137 25.12 -25.46 1.68
CA ASP A 137 25.57 -26.16 1.85
C ASP A 137 25.89 -26.41 2.25
N LYS A 138 25.90 -26.36 2.03
CA LYS A 138 26.40 -27.01 2.21
C LYS A 138 26.79 -27.60 2.51
N MET A 139 26.92 -27.70 2.20
CA MET A 139 27.55 -28.48 2.26
C MET A 139 27.99 -29.14 2.28
N PRO A 140 28.19 -29.13 2.07
CA PRO A 140 28.94 -29.85 1.99
C PRO A 140 29.44 -30.73 2.13
N THR A 141 30.00 -30.94 1.92
CA THR A 141 30.60 -31.73 1.91
C THR A 141 30.79 -32.71 2.34
N LEU A 142 31.06 -33.05 2.16
CA LEU A 142 31.36 -33.92 2.24
C LEU A 142 31.14 -34.89 2.45
#